data_aba8178fd0aef3b84604b25f304db1dc
#
_entry.id   aba8178fd0aef3b84604b25f304db1dc
#
_cell.length_a   1.000
_cell.length_b   1.000
_cell.length_c   1.000
_cell.angle_alpha   90.00
_cell.angle_beta   90.00
_cell.angle_gamma   90.00
#
_symmetry.space_group_name_H-M   'P 1'
#
loop_
_entity.id
_entity.type
_entity.pdbx_description
1 polymer ?
#
loop_
_entity_poly.entity_id
_entity_poly.type
_entity_poly.pdbx_seq_one_letter_code
_entity_poly.pdbx_strand_id
1 'polypeptide(L)'
;MFWIGHLATTRMYFGRLTLEEAFWAVAPDLPMALFLSPGGAFVDPNTPWREIKEWSSYTYFYKFPHSLWLLILIPNSRARAIYAFHILMDLLSHTGQWSIEPLFPIGPAIHGIWDPVEWV
;
A
#
# COMPACT_ATOMS: atom_id res chain seq x y z
N MET A 1 4.48 3.15 4.17
CA MET A 1 5.63 3.96 3.64
C MET A 1 5.14 4.68 2.40
N PHE A 2 5.63 5.89 2.09
CA PHE A 2 5.25 6.55 0.83
C PHE A 2 5.78 5.78 -0.39
N TRP A 3 5.05 5.82 -1.49
CA TRP A 3 5.38 5.11 -2.74
C TRP A 3 6.83 5.31 -3.23
N ILE A 4 7.44 6.49 -2.98
CA ILE A 4 8.87 6.73 -3.28
C ILE A 4 9.76 5.83 -2.41
N GLY A 5 9.41 5.66 -1.14
CA GLY A 5 10.13 4.78 -0.23
C GLY A 5 10.07 3.33 -0.68
N HIS A 6 8.90 2.85 -1.10
CA HIS A 6 8.74 1.49 -1.65
C HIS A 6 9.59 1.29 -2.91
N LEU A 7 9.58 2.26 -3.82
CA LEU A 7 10.38 2.17 -5.04
C LEU A 7 11.88 2.13 -4.72
N ALA A 8 12.34 2.99 -3.80
CA ALA A 8 13.75 3.05 -3.39
C ALA A 8 14.19 1.74 -2.71
N THR A 9 13.44 1.26 -1.72
CA THR A 9 13.77 0.02 -0.99
C THR A 9 13.71 -1.21 -1.90
N THR A 10 12.73 -1.28 -2.80
CA THR A 10 12.65 -2.33 -3.80
C THR A 10 13.86 -2.32 -4.73
N ARG A 11 14.27 -1.14 -5.21
CA ARG A 11 15.47 -1.01 -6.04
C ARG A 11 16.75 -1.40 -5.29
N MET A 12 16.85 -1.08 -4.01
CA MET A 12 18.00 -1.48 -3.17
C MET A 12 18.08 -3.00 -3.01
N TYR A 13 16.94 -3.67 -2.84
CA TYR A 13 16.91 -5.10 -2.60
C TYR A 13 16.97 -5.94 -3.88
N PHE A 14 16.21 -5.57 -4.91
CA PHE A 14 16.11 -6.31 -6.18
C PHE A 14 17.06 -5.83 -7.28
N GLY A 15 17.77 -4.71 -7.08
CA GLY A 15 18.63 -4.12 -8.08
C GLY A 15 17.87 -3.34 -9.15
N ARG A 16 18.30 -3.43 -10.41
CA ARG A 16 17.63 -2.75 -11.53
C ARG A 16 16.22 -3.28 -11.71
N LEU A 17 15.27 -2.37 -11.83
CA LEU A 17 13.86 -2.68 -12.07
C LEU A 17 13.50 -2.32 -13.51
N THR A 18 12.70 -3.16 -14.15
CA THR A 18 11.97 -2.80 -15.37
C THR A 18 10.84 -1.84 -15.04
N LEU A 19 10.24 -1.22 -16.05
CA LEU A 19 9.09 -0.34 -15.84
C LEU A 19 7.89 -1.09 -15.21
N GLU A 20 7.65 -2.33 -15.64
CA GLU A 20 6.64 -3.20 -15.06
C GLU A 20 6.92 -3.49 -13.59
N GLU A 21 8.15 -3.84 -13.24
CA GLU A 21 8.54 -4.11 -11.85
C GLU A 21 8.45 -2.87 -10.97
N ALA A 22 8.82 -1.70 -11.49
CA ALA A 22 8.65 -0.43 -10.79
C ALA A 22 7.17 -0.10 -10.55
N PHE A 23 6.30 -0.40 -11.52
CA PHE A 23 4.86 -0.29 -11.34
C PHE A 23 4.38 -1.19 -10.20
N TRP A 24 4.73 -2.46 -10.19
CA TRP A 24 4.30 -3.40 -9.15
C TRP A 24 4.87 -3.07 -7.76
N ALA A 25 6.03 -2.41 -7.70
CA ALA A 25 6.61 -1.93 -6.45
C ALA A 25 5.76 -0.84 -5.76
N VAL A 26 4.93 -0.13 -6.51
CA VAL A 26 4.08 0.96 -5.99
C VAL A 26 2.57 0.72 -6.20
N ALA A 27 2.22 -0.34 -6.91
CA ALA A 27 0.84 -0.63 -7.28
C ALA A 27 -0.15 -0.68 -6.11
N PRO A 28 0.19 -1.23 -4.92
CA PRO A 28 -0.72 -1.19 -3.77
C PRO A 28 -1.10 0.21 -3.33
N ASP A 29 -0.18 1.16 -3.41
CA ASP A 29 -0.39 2.55 -2.98
C ASP A 29 -1.11 3.41 -4.02
N LEU A 30 -1.04 3.05 -5.31
CA LEU A 30 -1.56 3.89 -6.38
C LEU A 30 -3.07 4.19 -6.27
N PRO A 31 -3.94 3.22 -5.96
CA PRO A 31 -5.36 3.51 -5.81
C PRO A 31 -5.62 4.53 -4.71
N MET A 32 -4.89 4.43 -3.58
CA MET A 32 -5.04 5.36 -2.47
C MET A 32 -4.45 6.74 -2.80
N ALA A 33 -3.32 6.79 -3.49
CA ALA A 33 -2.73 8.04 -3.95
C ALA A 33 -3.66 8.80 -4.90
N LEU A 34 -4.34 8.09 -5.80
CA LEU A 34 -5.34 8.67 -6.69
C LEU A 34 -6.59 9.14 -5.92
N PHE A 35 -7.00 8.36 -4.93
CA PHE A 35 -8.15 8.67 -4.08
C PHE A 35 -7.93 9.93 -3.23
N LEU A 36 -6.72 10.12 -2.70
CA LEU A 36 -6.34 11.26 -1.84
C LEU A 36 -5.69 12.43 -2.61
N SER A 37 -5.56 12.34 -3.93
CA SER A 37 -4.85 13.37 -4.69
C SER A 37 -5.46 14.75 -4.50
N PRO A 38 -4.64 15.81 -4.34
CA PRO A 38 -5.12 17.20 -4.26
C PRO A 38 -5.90 17.56 -5.53
N GLY A 39 -7.10 18.06 -5.35
CA GLY A 39 -8.03 18.30 -6.47
C GLY A 39 -8.66 17.03 -7.02
N GLY A 40 -8.42 15.91 -6.39
CA GLY A 40 -9.06 14.63 -6.70
C GLY A 40 -10.56 14.72 -6.49
N ALA A 41 -11.28 14.06 -7.38
CA ALA A 41 -12.75 14.06 -7.40
C ALA A 41 -13.38 13.34 -6.20
N PHE A 42 -12.58 12.76 -5.30
CA PHE A 42 -13.05 11.78 -4.34
C PHE A 42 -13.01 12.21 -2.88
N VAL A 43 -12.06 13.07 -2.49
CA VAL A 43 -11.88 13.47 -1.08
C VAL A 43 -11.59 14.97 -0.97
N ASP A 44 -12.35 15.65 -0.12
CA ASP A 44 -12.02 17.02 0.29
C ASP A 44 -10.72 16.98 1.12
N PRO A 45 -9.70 17.80 0.75
CA PRO A 45 -8.43 17.85 1.50
C PRO A 45 -8.58 18.19 2.98
N ASN A 46 -9.69 18.79 3.38
CA ASN A 46 -9.97 19.13 4.77
C ASN A 46 -10.67 18.00 5.55
N THR A 47 -11.02 16.88 4.89
CA THR A 47 -11.68 15.76 5.55
C THR A 47 -10.73 15.08 6.53
N PRO A 48 -11.09 14.93 7.81
CA PRO A 48 -10.25 14.24 8.78
C PRO A 48 -10.01 12.79 8.36
N TRP A 49 -8.77 12.32 8.48
CA TRP A 49 -8.40 10.94 8.15
C TRP A 49 -9.28 9.89 8.84
N ARG A 50 -9.69 10.18 10.06
CA ARG A 50 -10.57 9.35 10.86
C ARG A 50 -11.90 9.05 10.15
N GLU A 51 -12.46 10.05 9.49
CA GLU A 51 -13.69 9.93 8.72
C GLU A 51 -13.48 9.12 7.44
N ILE A 52 -12.38 9.36 6.73
CA ILE A 52 -12.05 8.65 5.49
C ILE A 52 -11.98 7.14 5.71
N LYS A 53 -11.43 6.68 6.83
CA LYS A 53 -11.32 5.25 7.15
C LYS A 53 -12.67 4.54 7.34
N GLU A 54 -13.69 5.28 7.73
CA GLU A 54 -15.04 4.73 7.90
C GLU A 54 -15.77 4.58 6.57
N TRP A 55 -15.25 5.16 5.51
CA TRP A 55 -15.87 5.05 4.20
C TRP A 55 -15.66 3.67 3.58
N SER A 56 -16.70 3.14 2.94
CA SER A 56 -16.60 1.89 2.20
C SER A 56 -15.55 1.96 1.08
N SER A 57 -15.36 3.14 0.47
CA SER A 57 -14.35 3.39 -0.55
C SER A 57 -12.92 3.18 -0.04
N TYR A 58 -12.62 3.47 1.24
CA TYR A 58 -11.32 3.19 1.86
C TYR A 58 -10.94 1.70 1.75
N THR A 59 -11.91 0.82 1.97
CA THR A 59 -11.72 -0.63 1.83
C THR A 59 -11.23 -1.02 0.42
N TYR A 60 -11.81 -0.44 -0.62
CA TYR A 60 -11.44 -0.75 -2.01
C TYR A 60 -10.13 -0.09 -2.44
N PHE A 61 -9.83 1.11 -1.97
CA PHE A 61 -8.65 1.87 -2.39
C PHE A 61 -7.41 1.61 -1.55
N TYR A 62 -7.58 1.09 -0.35
CA TYR A 62 -6.47 0.78 0.56
C TYR A 62 -6.37 -0.69 0.92
N LYS A 63 -7.37 -1.27 1.60
CA LYS A 63 -7.28 -2.64 2.12
C LYS A 63 -7.17 -3.68 1.02
N PHE A 64 -7.98 -3.56 -0.02
CA PHE A 64 -7.98 -4.54 -1.10
C PHE A 64 -6.65 -4.58 -1.87
N PRO A 65 -6.06 -3.44 -2.32
CA PRO A 65 -4.75 -3.45 -2.96
C PRO A 65 -3.61 -3.96 -2.08
N HIS A 66 -3.72 -3.86 -0.75
CA HIS A 66 -2.71 -4.39 0.17
C HIS A 66 -2.99 -5.85 0.58
N SER A 67 -3.83 -6.54 -0.15
CA SER A 67 -4.13 -7.96 0.09
C SER A 67 -3.20 -8.88 -0.72
N LEU A 68 -2.68 -9.91 -0.09
CA LEU A 68 -1.84 -10.93 -0.72
C LEU A 68 -2.59 -11.78 -1.77
N TRP A 69 -3.92 -11.77 -1.77
CA TRP A 69 -4.70 -12.47 -2.79
C TRP A 69 -4.45 -11.95 -4.20
N LEU A 70 -4.07 -10.69 -4.35
CA LEU A 70 -3.76 -10.11 -5.66
C LEU A 70 -2.49 -10.71 -6.30
N LEU A 71 -1.64 -11.38 -5.53
CA LEU A 71 -0.47 -12.08 -6.07
C LEU A 71 -0.82 -13.09 -7.15
N ILE A 72 -2.01 -13.70 -7.07
CA ILE A 72 -2.46 -14.67 -8.09
C ILE A 72 -2.69 -14.04 -9.46
N LEU A 73 -2.95 -12.73 -9.52
CA LEU A 73 -3.20 -12.00 -10.76
C LEU A 73 -1.92 -11.51 -11.43
N ILE A 74 -0.78 -11.56 -10.75
CA ILE A 74 0.49 -11.07 -11.28
C ILE A 74 1.21 -12.24 -11.98
N PRO A 75 1.36 -12.22 -13.32
CA PRO A 75 1.89 -13.36 -14.05
C PRO A 75 3.41 -13.57 -13.86
N ASN A 76 4.16 -12.47 -13.73
CA ASN A 76 5.61 -12.50 -13.61
C ASN A 76 6.02 -12.81 -12.16
N SER A 77 6.82 -13.86 -11.95
CA SER A 77 7.25 -14.30 -10.62
C SER A 77 8.07 -13.25 -9.88
N ARG A 78 8.92 -12.49 -10.57
CA ARG A 78 9.72 -11.43 -9.97
C ARG A 78 8.87 -10.22 -9.61
N ALA A 79 7.93 -9.82 -10.48
CA ALA A 79 6.95 -8.79 -10.17
C ALA A 79 6.07 -9.18 -8.97
N ARG A 80 5.70 -10.46 -8.88
CA ARG A 80 4.96 -11.02 -7.74
C ARG A 80 5.76 -10.92 -6.44
N ALA A 81 7.05 -11.24 -6.47
CA ALA A 81 7.94 -11.10 -5.32
C ALA A 81 8.10 -9.63 -4.91
N ILE A 82 8.18 -8.71 -5.87
CA ILE A 82 8.27 -7.27 -5.62
C ILE A 82 6.97 -6.74 -4.97
N TYR A 83 5.82 -7.15 -5.46
CA TYR A 83 4.53 -6.80 -4.85
C TYR A 83 4.41 -7.33 -3.41
N ALA A 84 4.80 -8.60 -3.19
CA ALA A 84 4.83 -9.19 -1.86
C ALA A 84 5.81 -8.46 -0.92
N PHE A 85 6.94 -8.01 -1.44
CA PHE A 85 7.91 -7.22 -0.70
C PHE A 85 7.34 -5.87 -0.25
N HIS A 86 6.56 -5.19 -1.11
CA HIS A 86 5.83 -3.98 -0.74
C HIS A 86 4.93 -4.25 0.49
N ILE A 87 4.07 -5.29 0.42
CA ILE A 87 3.18 -5.65 1.53
C ILE A 87 3.98 -5.98 2.80
N LEU A 88 5.10 -6.69 2.67
CA LEU A 88 5.98 -6.99 3.81
C LEU A 88 6.54 -5.72 4.46
N MET A 89 7.00 -4.77 3.66
CA MET A 89 7.52 -3.49 4.17
C MET A 89 6.44 -2.71 4.90
N ASP A 90 5.22 -2.73 4.39
CA ASP A 90 4.09 -2.08 5.03
C ASP A 90 3.65 -2.79 6.32
N LEU A 91 3.69 -4.11 6.36
CA LEU A 91 3.47 -4.87 7.61
C LEU A 91 4.43 -4.46 8.72
N LEU A 92 5.67 -4.11 8.37
CA LEU A 92 6.68 -3.68 9.34
C LEU A 92 6.53 -2.20 9.71
N SER A 93 6.10 -1.35 8.79
CA SER A 93 6.14 0.10 8.92
C SER A 93 4.78 0.75 9.21
N HIS A 94 3.69 -0.01 9.25
CA HIS A 94 2.35 0.53 9.48
C HIS A 94 1.76 0.04 10.80
N THR A 95 1.46 0.99 11.68
CA THR A 95 0.80 0.73 12.98
C THR A 95 -0.53 1.50 13.07
N GLY A 96 -1.29 1.21 14.09
CA GLY A 96 -2.52 1.91 14.42
C GLY A 96 -3.51 1.92 13.25
N GLN A 97 -3.85 3.11 12.83
CA GLN A 97 -4.85 3.32 11.76
C GLN A 97 -4.39 2.86 10.37
N TRP A 98 -3.08 2.72 10.15
CA TRP A 98 -2.49 2.31 8.89
C TRP A 98 -2.21 0.82 8.81
N SER A 99 -2.53 0.06 9.86
CA SER A 99 -2.29 -1.38 9.92
C SER A 99 -2.82 -2.11 8.69
N ILE A 100 -2.03 -3.03 8.18
CA ILE A 100 -2.33 -3.81 6.98
C ILE A 100 -3.14 -5.05 7.34
N GLU A 101 -4.13 -5.37 6.54
CA GLU A 101 -4.88 -6.64 6.58
C GLU A 101 -4.46 -7.51 5.38
N PRO A 102 -3.34 -8.25 5.47
CA PRO A 102 -2.75 -8.91 4.31
C PRO A 102 -3.64 -10.03 3.73
N LEU A 103 -4.55 -10.55 4.53
CA LEU A 103 -5.53 -11.56 4.11
C LEU A 103 -6.95 -11.00 4.00
N PHE A 104 -7.10 -9.66 3.89
CA PHE A 104 -8.41 -9.04 3.73
C PHE A 104 -9.23 -9.75 2.63
N PRO A 105 -10.51 -10.07 2.85
CA PRO A 105 -11.35 -9.72 4.00
C PRO A 105 -11.37 -10.74 5.15
N ILE A 106 -10.51 -11.74 5.17
CA ILE A 106 -10.62 -12.92 6.07
C ILE A 106 -9.74 -12.77 7.32
N GLY A 107 -8.63 -12.03 7.24
CA GLY A 107 -7.66 -11.98 8.32
C GLY A 107 -7.73 -10.73 9.18
N PRO A 108 -7.08 -10.74 10.36
CA PRO A 108 -6.95 -9.57 11.22
C PRO A 108 -5.98 -8.56 10.63
N ALA A 109 -6.08 -7.31 11.10
CA ALA A 109 -5.03 -6.31 10.89
C ALA A 109 -3.76 -6.70 11.65
N ILE A 110 -2.61 -6.52 11.00
CA ILE A 110 -1.30 -6.73 11.62
C ILE A 110 -0.69 -5.36 11.90
N HIS A 111 -0.32 -5.15 13.16
CA HIS A 111 0.32 -3.92 13.60
C HIS A 111 1.84 -4.04 13.43
N GLY A 112 2.42 -3.09 12.70
CA GLY A 112 3.85 -2.99 12.50
C GLY A 112 4.60 -2.44 13.72
N ILE A 113 5.88 -2.17 13.53
CA ILE A 113 6.79 -1.72 14.59
C ILE A 113 6.81 -0.19 14.67
N TRP A 114 6.51 0.50 13.56
CA TRP A 114 6.56 1.97 13.46
C TRP A 114 5.23 2.54 13.00
N ASP A 115 4.92 3.74 13.47
CA ASP A 115 3.83 4.55 12.92
C ASP A 115 4.40 5.46 11.83
N PRO A 116 3.93 5.39 10.58
CA PRO A 116 4.43 6.24 9.51
C PRO A 116 4.14 7.73 9.73
N VAL A 117 3.19 8.07 10.60
CA VAL A 117 2.90 9.46 10.97
C VAL A 117 4.01 10.06 11.85
N GLU A 118 4.75 9.25 12.58
CA GLU A 118 5.90 9.70 13.36
C GLU A 118 7.12 10.05 12.49
N TRP A 119 7.06 9.76 11.19
CA TRP A 119 8.15 10.00 10.23
C TRP A 119 7.97 11.28 9.41
N VAL A 120 6.93 12.02 9.68
CA VAL A 120 6.62 13.28 8.98
C VAL A 120 6.90 14.49 9.93
#